data_403e19ea0fec5da091fd1ac65e1b8786
#
_entry.id   403e19ea0fec5da091fd1ac65e1b8786
#
_cell.length_a   1.000
_cell.length_b   1.000
_cell.length_c   1.000
_cell.angle_alpha   90.00
_cell.angle_beta   90.00
_cell.angle_gamma   90.00
#
_symmetry.space_group_name_H-M   'P 1'
#
loop_
_entity.id
_entity.type
_entity.pdbx_description
1 polymer ?
#
loop_
_entity_poly.entity_id
_entity_poly.type
_entity_poly.pdbx_seq_one_letter_code
_entity_poly.pdbx_strand_id
1 'polypeptide(L)'
;MQIYLAVTPAEAQEASRFRCSLAHVAYCIGPDSTLLRQNLLLQTRGGLLSVTDRGAPFIASPERLSAAALRECGRRSYGGVLLDFEQPPAPDRLAFAETLARRLSPRPVYVPESYAAASGAIPLICTAISGGNFVQRLQEAAAGRDRAGGLALDVQRLRMDFTLPAQSGEGRPLSGRELQDLL
;
A
#
# COMPACT_ATOMS: atom_id res chain seq x y z
N MET A 1 0.74 -12.40 -12.78
CA MET A 1 1.24 -11.19 -12.08
C MET A 1 0.19 -10.09 -12.25
N GLN A 2 -0.21 -9.44 -11.18
CA GLN A 2 -1.14 -8.32 -11.19
C GLN A 2 -0.37 -7.05 -10.80
N ILE A 3 -0.55 -5.98 -11.58
CA ILE A 3 0.12 -4.70 -11.35
C ILE A 3 -0.94 -3.69 -10.94
N TYR A 4 -0.68 -3.01 -9.84
CA TYR A 4 -1.48 -1.88 -9.37
C TYR A 4 -0.65 -0.60 -9.44
N LEU A 5 -1.27 0.48 -9.87
CA LEU A 5 -0.68 1.82 -9.85
C LEU A 5 -1.44 2.67 -8.84
N ALA A 6 -0.76 3.14 -7.81
CA ALA A 6 -1.34 4.06 -6.84
C ALA A 6 -1.48 5.44 -7.50
N VAL A 7 -2.71 5.96 -7.51
CA VAL A 7 -3.03 7.19 -8.23
C VAL A 7 -3.98 8.08 -7.45
N THR A 8 -3.76 9.37 -7.58
CA THR A 8 -4.76 10.41 -7.29
C THR A 8 -5.69 10.59 -8.49
N PRO A 9 -6.85 11.24 -8.33
CA PRO A 9 -7.72 11.54 -9.47
C PRO A 9 -7.04 12.33 -10.60
N ALA A 10 -6.10 13.20 -10.27
CA ALA A 10 -5.37 14.00 -11.26
C ALA A 10 -4.46 13.13 -12.16
N GLU A 11 -3.89 12.07 -11.60
CA GLU A 11 -2.99 11.15 -12.30
C GLU A 11 -3.73 10.04 -13.04
N ALA A 12 -4.99 9.79 -12.70
CA ALA A 12 -5.74 8.65 -13.22
C ALA A 12 -5.93 8.66 -14.73
N GLN A 13 -6.04 9.84 -15.34
CA GLN A 13 -6.18 9.98 -16.79
C GLN A 13 -4.90 9.50 -17.50
N GLU A 14 -3.74 9.86 -16.98
CA GLU A 14 -2.46 9.40 -17.51
C GLU A 14 -2.26 7.92 -17.25
N ALA A 15 -2.55 7.48 -16.02
CA ALA A 15 -2.47 6.08 -15.60
C ALA A 15 -3.36 5.15 -16.43
N SER A 16 -4.50 5.62 -16.93
CA SER A 16 -5.40 4.84 -17.79
C SER A 16 -4.77 4.37 -19.10
N ARG A 17 -3.66 4.98 -19.52
CA ARG A 17 -2.89 4.55 -20.70
C ARG A 17 -2.13 3.25 -20.47
N PHE A 18 -1.92 2.86 -19.21
CA PHE A 18 -1.21 1.64 -18.84
C PHE A 18 -2.21 0.51 -18.61
N ARG A 19 -1.82 -0.72 -19.00
CA ARG A 19 -2.62 -1.93 -18.75
C ARG A 19 -2.40 -2.45 -17.33
N CYS A 20 -2.79 -1.65 -16.33
CA CYS A 20 -2.69 -1.99 -14.92
C CYS A 20 -3.99 -1.64 -14.18
N SER A 21 -4.19 -2.27 -13.03
CA SER A 21 -5.27 -1.89 -12.12
C SER A 21 -4.85 -0.68 -11.29
N LEU A 22 -5.81 0.14 -10.86
CA LEU A 22 -5.52 1.33 -10.09
C LEU A 22 -5.75 1.08 -8.60
N ALA A 23 -4.85 1.60 -7.76
CA ALA A 23 -5.07 1.77 -6.32
C ALA A 23 -5.46 3.24 -6.08
N HIS A 24 -6.69 3.46 -5.66
CA HIS A 24 -7.23 4.81 -5.54
C HIS A 24 -6.91 5.40 -4.18
N VAL A 25 -6.08 6.44 -4.15
CA VAL A 25 -5.81 7.24 -2.97
C VAL A 25 -7.02 8.14 -2.70
N ALA A 26 -8.03 7.59 -2.05
CA ALA A 26 -9.33 8.22 -1.92
C ALA A 26 -9.79 8.46 -0.49
N TYR A 27 -9.26 7.73 0.47
CA TYR A 27 -9.74 7.79 1.85
C TYR A 27 -8.63 7.97 2.87
N CYS A 28 -8.95 8.65 3.98
CA CYS A 28 -8.14 8.64 5.20
C CYS A 28 -8.97 8.20 6.40
N ILE A 29 -8.27 7.83 7.46
CA ILE A 29 -8.87 7.55 8.75
C ILE A 29 -9.13 8.88 9.45
N GLY A 30 -10.39 9.13 9.76
CA GLY A 30 -10.82 10.30 10.50
C GLY A 30 -10.99 10.02 11.99
N PRO A 31 -11.39 11.06 12.75
CA PRO A 31 -11.76 10.93 14.15
C PRO A 31 -12.80 9.83 14.34
N ASP A 32 -12.85 9.24 15.53
CA ASP A 32 -13.82 8.20 15.91
C ASP A 32 -13.84 6.99 14.98
N SER A 33 -12.71 6.67 14.36
CA SER A 33 -12.57 5.56 13.40
C SER A 33 -13.58 5.65 12.25
N THR A 34 -13.76 6.84 11.74
CA THR A 34 -14.55 7.08 10.53
C THR A 34 -13.66 6.96 9.28
N LEU A 35 -14.25 6.56 8.17
CA LEU A 35 -13.61 6.57 6.88
C LEU A 35 -13.98 7.85 6.13
N LEU A 36 -13.05 8.77 6.01
CA LEU A 36 -13.25 10.07 5.38
C LEU A 36 -12.76 10.05 3.94
N ARG A 37 -13.63 10.45 3.02
CA ARG A 37 -13.25 10.59 1.63
C ARG A 37 -12.44 11.87 1.42
N GLN A 38 -11.23 11.74 0.89
CA GLN A 38 -10.35 12.86 0.57
C GLN A 38 -10.43 13.30 -0.88
N ASN A 39 -10.59 12.34 -1.80
CA ASN A 39 -10.54 12.59 -3.23
C ASN A 39 -11.81 12.13 -3.94
N LEU A 40 -12.00 12.63 -5.16
CA LEU A 40 -13.03 12.12 -6.06
C LEU A 40 -12.80 10.64 -6.33
N LEU A 41 -13.89 9.89 -6.35
CA LEU A 41 -13.83 8.46 -6.60
C LEU A 41 -13.84 8.22 -8.10
N LEU A 42 -12.86 7.45 -8.54
CA LEU A 42 -12.81 6.99 -9.92
C LEU A 42 -13.58 5.67 -10.04
N GLN A 43 -14.32 5.52 -11.13
CA GLN A 43 -15.00 4.27 -11.42
C GLN A 43 -14.02 3.32 -12.12
N THR A 44 -13.38 2.45 -11.37
CA THR A 44 -12.55 1.38 -11.94
C THR A 44 -12.91 0.07 -11.26
N ARG A 45 -13.39 -0.88 -12.05
CA ARG A 45 -13.65 -2.24 -11.54
C ARG A 45 -12.33 -2.93 -11.22
N GLY A 46 -12.26 -3.61 -10.07
CA GLY A 46 -11.13 -4.46 -9.71
C GLY A 46 -9.88 -3.71 -9.20
N GLY A 47 -9.93 -2.38 -9.07
CA GLY A 47 -8.87 -1.61 -8.43
C GLY A 47 -8.81 -1.82 -6.93
N LEU A 48 -7.82 -1.22 -6.27
CA LEU A 48 -7.71 -1.21 -4.81
C LEU A 48 -8.27 0.07 -4.22
N LEU A 49 -8.95 -0.07 -3.09
CA LEU A 49 -9.27 1.05 -2.22
C LEU A 49 -8.03 1.37 -1.38
N SER A 50 -7.44 2.55 -1.53
CA SER A 50 -6.34 2.98 -0.67
C SER A 50 -6.86 3.82 0.50
N VAL A 51 -6.40 3.47 1.70
CA VAL A 51 -6.73 4.13 2.97
C VAL A 51 -5.44 4.51 3.67
N THR A 52 -5.27 5.81 3.94
CA THR A 52 -4.12 6.33 4.69
C THR A 52 -4.51 6.68 6.12
N ASP A 53 -3.57 6.57 7.04
CA ASP A 53 -3.72 7.00 8.44
C ASP A 53 -3.18 8.41 8.69
N ARG A 54 -2.91 9.17 7.63
CA ARG A 54 -2.41 10.54 7.74
C ARG A 54 -3.32 11.39 8.63
N GLY A 55 -2.76 11.93 9.70
CA GLY A 55 -3.47 12.76 10.67
C GLY A 55 -4.31 11.99 11.69
N ALA A 56 -4.32 10.65 11.67
CA ALA A 56 -5.00 9.84 12.68
C ALA A 56 -4.00 9.35 13.75
N PRO A 57 -4.00 9.90 14.96
CA PRO A 57 -3.05 9.49 16.01
C PRO A 57 -3.30 8.04 16.49
N PHE A 58 -4.54 7.60 16.47
CA PHE A 58 -4.95 6.24 16.86
C PHE A 58 -6.26 5.83 16.18
N ILE A 59 -6.57 4.54 16.20
CA ILE A 59 -7.82 3.96 15.71
C ILE A 59 -8.64 3.51 16.91
N ALA A 60 -9.66 4.28 17.26
CA ALA A 60 -10.49 4.03 18.45
C ALA A 60 -11.33 2.75 18.31
N SER A 61 -11.76 2.39 17.11
CA SER A 61 -12.55 1.18 16.83
C SER A 61 -12.16 0.53 15.50
N PRO A 62 -11.24 -0.45 15.52
CA PRO A 62 -10.85 -1.22 14.35
C PRO A 62 -12.03 -1.91 13.65
N GLU A 63 -13.01 -2.41 14.41
CA GLU A 63 -14.20 -3.09 13.89
C GLU A 63 -15.10 -2.14 13.11
N ARG A 64 -15.34 -0.94 13.65
CA ARG A 64 -16.17 0.09 13.00
C ARG A 64 -15.53 0.56 11.69
N LEU A 65 -14.22 0.81 11.73
CA LEU A 65 -13.46 1.23 10.56
C LEU A 65 -13.43 0.14 9.49
N SER A 66 -13.20 -1.11 9.89
CA SER A 66 -13.25 -2.27 8.98
C SER A 66 -14.62 -2.42 8.33
N ALA A 67 -15.71 -2.23 9.08
CA ALA A 67 -17.05 -2.28 8.52
C ALA A 67 -17.31 -1.16 7.51
N ALA A 68 -16.75 0.03 7.74
CA ALA A 68 -16.85 1.15 6.79
C ALA A 68 -16.08 0.85 5.49
N ALA A 69 -14.84 0.36 5.60
CA ALA A 69 -14.02 -0.03 4.44
C ALA A 69 -14.68 -1.15 3.61
N LEU A 70 -15.25 -2.17 4.28
CA LEU A 70 -16.00 -3.25 3.63
C LEU A 70 -17.19 -2.74 2.83
N ARG A 71 -17.99 -1.83 3.40
CA ARG A 71 -19.14 -1.23 2.69
C ARG A 71 -18.70 -0.49 1.43
N GLU A 72 -17.62 0.29 1.52
CA GLU A 72 -17.09 1.01 0.36
C GLU A 72 -16.55 0.04 -0.71
N CYS A 73 -15.82 -1.00 -0.29
CA CYS A 73 -15.36 -2.05 -1.20
C CYS A 73 -16.51 -2.76 -1.93
N GLY A 74 -17.60 -3.06 -1.22
CA GLY A 74 -18.78 -3.67 -1.82
C GLY A 74 -19.50 -2.72 -2.77
N ARG A 75 -19.76 -1.49 -2.32
CA ARG A 75 -20.51 -0.49 -3.10
C ARG A 75 -19.81 -0.10 -4.40
N ARG A 76 -18.49 -0.17 -4.44
CA ARG A 76 -17.67 0.28 -5.57
C ARG A 76 -16.96 -0.83 -6.32
N SER A 77 -17.19 -2.07 -5.96
CA SER A 77 -16.57 -3.25 -6.60
C SER A 77 -15.05 -3.22 -6.62
N TYR A 78 -14.40 -2.72 -5.55
CA TYR A 78 -12.95 -2.82 -5.40
C TYR A 78 -12.52 -4.28 -5.25
N GLY A 79 -11.39 -4.61 -5.89
CA GLY A 79 -10.79 -5.95 -5.84
C GLY A 79 -10.03 -6.25 -4.54
N GLY A 80 -9.72 -5.21 -3.74
CA GLY A 80 -9.01 -5.32 -2.47
C GLY A 80 -8.78 -3.96 -1.83
N VAL A 81 -7.96 -3.92 -0.80
CA VAL A 81 -7.60 -2.70 -0.05
C VAL A 81 -6.08 -2.58 0.03
N LEU A 82 -5.58 -1.36 -0.12
CA LEU A 82 -4.22 -0.96 0.22
C LEU A 82 -4.29 -0.07 1.47
N LEU A 83 -3.69 -0.51 2.57
CA LEU A 83 -3.49 0.31 3.76
C LEU A 83 -2.16 1.03 3.62
N ASP A 84 -2.22 2.32 3.32
CA ASP A 84 -1.06 3.19 3.14
C ASP A 84 -0.78 3.91 4.46
N PHE A 85 -0.25 3.16 5.44
CA PHE A 85 0.06 3.68 6.76
C PHE A 85 1.41 4.39 6.79
N GLU A 86 1.39 5.63 7.25
CA GLU A 86 2.57 6.46 7.47
C GLU A 86 3.10 6.34 8.92
N GLN A 87 2.21 5.99 9.85
CA GLN A 87 2.58 5.83 11.26
C GLN A 87 3.20 4.44 11.51
N PRO A 88 4.07 4.30 12.51
CA PRO A 88 4.63 3.01 12.88
C PRO A 88 3.54 2.04 13.35
N PRO A 89 3.82 0.71 13.29
CA PRO A 89 2.91 -0.29 13.79
C PRO A 89 2.50 -0.05 15.25
N ALA A 90 1.20 -0.07 15.50
CA ALA A 90 0.60 0.04 16.82
C ALA A 90 -0.53 -0.99 16.96
N PRO A 91 -0.89 -1.42 18.18
CA PRO A 91 -1.88 -2.47 18.39
C PRO A 91 -3.22 -2.21 17.70
N ASP A 92 -3.69 -0.98 17.70
CA ASP A 92 -4.94 -0.55 17.07
C ASP A 92 -4.91 -0.66 15.55
N ARG A 93 -3.78 -0.30 14.92
CA ARG A 93 -3.56 -0.40 13.48
C ARG A 93 -3.42 -1.84 13.03
N LEU A 94 -2.68 -2.66 13.80
CA LEU A 94 -2.56 -4.09 13.54
C LEU A 94 -3.93 -4.77 13.66
N ALA A 95 -4.68 -4.50 14.73
CA ALA A 95 -6.04 -5.03 14.91
C ALA A 95 -6.98 -4.63 13.77
N PHE A 96 -6.87 -3.39 13.26
CA PHE A 96 -7.65 -2.96 12.10
C PHE A 96 -7.26 -3.73 10.84
N ALA A 97 -5.96 -3.84 10.53
CA ALA A 97 -5.48 -4.56 9.35
C ALA A 97 -5.91 -6.04 9.36
N GLU A 98 -5.74 -6.72 10.49
CA GLU A 98 -6.15 -8.13 10.68
C GLU A 98 -7.66 -8.31 10.57
N THR A 99 -8.44 -7.45 11.23
CA THR A 99 -9.90 -7.52 11.17
C THR A 99 -10.40 -7.29 9.75
N LEU A 100 -9.81 -6.32 9.05
CA LEU A 100 -10.15 -6.04 7.66
C LEU A 100 -9.77 -7.22 6.74
N ALA A 101 -8.56 -7.77 6.88
CA ALA A 101 -8.11 -8.91 6.08
C ALA A 101 -9.02 -10.13 6.25
N ARG A 102 -9.34 -10.48 7.49
CA ARG A 102 -10.25 -11.60 7.80
C ARG A 102 -11.65 -11.39 7.18
N ARG A 103 -12.20 -10.17 7.26
CA ARG A 103 -13.57 -9.88 6.80
C ARG A 103 -13.66 -9.68 5.29
N LEU A 104 -12.57 -9.27 4.65
CA LEU A 104 -12.54 -8.99 3.21
C LEU A 104 -12.20 -10.25 2.39
N SER A 105 -11.65 -11.30 3.03
CA SER A 105 -11.29 -12.56 2.36
C SER A 105 -12.40 -13.06 1.43
N PRO A 106 -12.11 -13.53 0.20
CA PRO A 106 -10.75 -13.77 -0.35
C PRO A 106 -10.07 -12.57 -1.02
N ARG A 107 -10.64 -11.36 -0.93
CA ARG A 107 -10.01 -10.16 -1.51
C ARG A 107 -8.80 -9.75 -0.68
N PRO A 108 -7.68 -9.36 -1.32
CA PRO A 108 -6.46 -9.03 -0.61
C PRO A 108 -6.54 -7.72 0.17
N VAL A 109 -5.82 -7.67 1.29
CA VAL A 109 -5.49 -6.45 2.03
C VAL A 109 -3.97 -6.33 2.05
N TYR A 110 -3.45 -5.28 1.44
CA TYR A 110 -2.03 -4.98 1.40
C TYR A 110 -1.67 -3.99 2.50
N VAL A 111 -0.51 -4.18 3.13
CA VAL A 111 0.00 -3.34 4.22
C VAL A 111 1.47 -2.99 3.98
N PRO A 112 1.99 -1.89 4.55
CA PRO A 112 3.42 -1.62 4.55
C PRO A 112 4.21 -2.78 5.14
N GLU A 113 5.48 -2.94 4.74
CA GLU A 113 6.35 -4.03 5.22
C GLU A 113 6.49 -4.05 6.75
N SER A 114 6.52 -2.88 7.38
CA SER A 114 6.55 -2.75 8.84
C SER A 114 5.36 -3.41 9.55
N TYR A 115 4.25 -3.60 8.86
CA TYR A 115 3.03 -4.27 9.35
C TYR A 115 2.97 -5.76 9.00
N ALA A 116 4.09 -6.40 8.68
CA ALA A 116 4.15 -7.82 8.32
C ALA A 116 3.61 -8.77 9.41
N ALA A 117 3.50 -8.29 10.66
CA ALA A 117 2.88 -9.03 11.76
C ALA A 117 1.35 -9.12 11.67
N ALA A 118 0.68 -8.30 10.83
CA ALA A 118 -0.77 -8.32 10.67
C ALA A 118 -1.24 -9.61 9.98
N SER A 119 -1.88 -10.49 10.75
CA SER A 119 -2.32 -11.80 10.25
C SER A 119 -3.35 -11.67 9.13
N GLY A 120 -3.16 -12.43 8.05
CA GLY A 120 -4.04 -12.44 6.89
C GLY A 120 -3.87 -11.25 5.93
N ALA A 121 -3.09 -10.23 6.28
CA ALA A 121 -2.71 -9.17 5.37
C ALA A 121 -1.46 -9.54 4.57
N ILE A 122 -1.30 -8.95 3.39
CA ILE A 122 -0.16 -9.16 2.49
C ILE A 122 0.78 -7.97 2.63
N PRO A 123 1.96 -8.13 3.24
CA PRO A 123 2.91 -7.04 3.35
C PRO A 123 3.55 -6.72 2.01
N LEU A 124 3.70 -5.42 1.73
CA LEU A 124 4.45 -4.91 0.59
C LEU A 124 5.94 -5.02 0.89
N ILE A 125 6.68 -5.71 0.05
CA ILE A 125 8.14 -5.72 0.16
C ILE A 125 8.67 -4.43 -0.43
N CYS A 126 9.36 -3.67 0.40
CA CYS A 126 10.06 -2.47 -0.04
C CYS A 126 11.21 -2.84 -0.98
N THR A 127 11.18 -2.32 -2.20
CA THR A 127 12.24 -2.55 -3.19
C THR A 127 13.35 -1.50 -3.15
N ALA A 128 13.29 -0.52 -2.22
CA ALA A 128 14.36 0.45 -1.98
C ALA A 128 15.55 -0.20 -1.26
N ILE A 129 16.06 -1.28 -1.82
CA ILE A 129 17.20 -2.01 -1.29
C ILE A 129 18.44 -1.50 -2.04
N SER A 130 19.33 -0.79 -1.32
CA SER A 130 20.61 -0.35 -1.87
C SER A 130 21.65 -1.46 -1.87
N GLY A 131 22.51 -1.48 -2.89
CA GLY A 131 23.69 -2.35 -2.96
C GLY A 131 23.54 -3.60 -3.82
N GLY A 132 24.68 -4.25 -4.10
CA GLY A 132 24.80 -5.33 -5.06
C GLY A 132 24.05 -6.63 -4.77
N ASN A 133 23.32 -6.71 -3.67
CA ASN A 133 22.61 -7.92 -3.22
C ASN A 133 21.09 -7.80 -3.28
N PHE A 134 20.55 -6.99 -4.20
CA PHE A 134 19.10 -6.78 -4.32
C PHE A 134 18.32 -8.10 -4.39
N VAL A 135 18.75 -9.03 -5.26
CA VAL A 135 18.07 -10.32 -5.45
C VAL A 135 18.11 -11.16 -4.16
N GLN A 136 19.26 -11.22 -3.51
CA GLN A 136 19.42 -11.96 -2.25
C GLN A 136 18.50 -11.38 -1.16
N ARG A 137 18.52 -10.06 -0.95
CA ARG A 137 17.68 -9.39 0.06
C ARG A 137 16.19 -9.52 -0.24
N LEU A 138 15.82 -9.48 -1.52
CA LEU A 138 14.45 -9.75 -1.94
C LEU A 138 14.05 -11.20 -1.64
N GLN A 139 14.95 -12.16 -1.88
CA GLN A 139 14.74 -13.56 -1.54
C GLN A 139 14.62 -13.76 -0.02
N GLU A 140 15.46 -13.11 0.77
CA GLU A 140 15.39 -13.13 2.25
C GLU A 140 14.08 -12.53 2.76
N ALA A 141 13.66 -11.38 2.22
CA ALA A 141 12.38 -10.76 2.56
C ALA A 141 11.18 -11.62 2.13
N ALA A 142 11.29 -12.39 1.06
CA ALA A 142 10.25 -13.32 0.61
C ALA A 142 10.28 -14.66 1.35
N ALA A 143 11.43 -15.05 1.90
CA ALA A 143 11.59 -16.28 2.65
C ALA A 143 10.75 -16.22 3.96
N GLY A 144 10.04 -17.29 4.26
CA GLY A 144 9.17 -17.35 5.45
C GLY A 144 7.81 -16.67 5.32
N ARG A 145 7.53 -16.03 4.19
CA ARG A 145 6.18 -15.55 3.90
C ARG A 145 5.32 -16.69 3.38
N ASP A 146 4.10 -16.78 3.89
CA ASP A 146 3.17 -17.83 3.46
C ASP A 146 2.88 -17.66 1.97
N ARG A 147 3.23 -18.67 1.19
CA ARG A 147 3.04 -18.68 -0.25
C ARG A 147 1.56 -18.66 -0.65
N ALA A 148 0.66 -18.97 0.25
CA ALA A 148 -0.78 -18.94 0.02
C ALA A 148 -1.32 -17.51 -0.17
N GLY A 149 -0.69 -16.51 0.46
CA GLY A 149 -1.08 -15.10 0.35
C GLY A 149 -0.51 -14.36 -0.87
N GLY A 150 0.50 -14.95 -1.54
CA GLY A 150 1.22 -14.29 -2.62
C GLY A 150 2.30 -13.33 -2.13
N LEU A 151 3.00 -12.72 -3.10
CA LEU A 151 4.07 -11.75 -2.88
C LEU A 151 3.67 -10.42 -3.52
N ALA A 152 3.76 -9.33 -2.79
CA ALA A 152 3.54 -7.98 -3.30
C ALA A 152 4.81 -7.13 -3.14
N LEU A 153 5.17 -6.41 -4.20
CA LEU A 153 6.32 -5.51 -4.23
C LEU A 153 5.86 -4.07 -4.33
N ASP A 154 6.42 -3.20 -3.49
CA ASP A 154 6.29 -1.76 -3.64
C ASP A 154 7.44 -1.25 -4.53
N VAL A 155 7.11 -0.98 -5.79
CA VAL A 155 8.09 -0.55 -6.80
C VAL A 155 8.26 0.99 -6.87
N GLN A 156 7.51 1.77 -6.11
CA GLN A 156 7.63 3.23 -6.11
C GLN A 156 9.04 3.70 -5.72
N ARG A 157 9.73 2.91 -4.91
CA ARG A 157 11.06 3.22 -4.39
C ARG A 157 12.21 2.82 -5.32
N LEU A 158 11.94 2.27 -6.50
CA LEU A 158 12.98 2.05 -7.52
C LEU A 158 13.52 3.36 -8.13
N ARG A 159 12.87 4.49 -7.87
CA ARG A 159 13.32 5.82 -8.29
C ARG A 159 14.01 6.55 -7.14
N MET A 160 15.04 5.94 -6.57
CA MET A 160 15.78 6.56 -5.49
C MET A 160 17.26 6.65 -5.86
N ASP A 161 17.81 7.85 -5.68
CA ASP A 161 19.24 8.10 -5.76
C ASP A 161 19.86 7.87 -4.38
N PHE A 162 20.84 6.98 -4.30
CA PHE A 162 21.61 6.70 -3.09
C PHE A 162 23.01 7.27 -3.24
N THR A 163 23.31 8.29 -2.47
CA THR A 163 24.68 8.85 -2.41
C THR A 163 25.66 7.77 -1.91
N LEU A 164 26.70 7.49 -2.67
CA LEU A 164 27.71 6.52 -2.27
C LEU A 164 28.86 7.19 -1.46
N PRO A 165 29.36 6.53 -0.41
CA PRO A 165 28.91 5.25 0.14
C PRO A 165 27.59 5.40 0.91
N ALA A 166 26.60 4.54 0.60
CA ALA A 166 25.31 4.57 1.29
C ALA A 166 25.47 4.03 2.72
N GLN A 167 25.61 4.91 3.69
CA GLN A 167 25.81 4.54 5.09
C GLN A 167 24.50 4.22 5.83
N SER A 168 23.37 4.79 5.39
CA SER A 168 22.09 4.71 6.13
C SER A 168 20.96 4.05 5.35
N GLY A 169 21.14 3.73 4.08
CA GLY A 169 20.06 3.25 3.23
C GLY A 169 18.99 4.30 2.89
N GLU A 170 19.24 5.55 3.26
CA GLU A 170 18.38 6.68 2.90
C GLU A 170 18.72 7.14 1.48
N GLY A 171 17.75 6.99 0.58
CA GLY A 171 17.84 7.49 -0.77
C GLY A 171 16.99 8.74 -0.98
N ARG A 172 17.38 9.58 -1.92
CA ARG A 172 16.58 10.71 -2.39
C ARG A 172 15.64 10.25 -3.50
N PRO A 173 14.33 10.50 -3.41
CA PRO A 173 13.44 10.17 -4.52
C PRO A 173 13.77 10.99 -5.76
N LEU A 174 13.83 10.32 -6.90
CA LEU A 174 14.06 10.95 -8.20
C LEU A 174 12.73 11.27 -8.89
N SER A 175 12.64 12.46 -9.48
CA SER A 175 11.58 12.76 -10.45
C SER A 175 11.77 11.94 -11.73
N GLY A 176 10.70 11.78 -12.53
CA GLY A 176 10.79 11.09 -13.82
C GLY A 176 11.81 11.72 -14.78
N ARG A 177 12.01 13.05 -14.70
CA ARG A 177 12.99 13.78 -15.51
C ARG A 177 14.41 13.49 -15.06
N GLU A 178 14.69 13.57 -13.76
CA GLU A 178 16.01 13.23 -13.19
C GLU A 178 16.42 11.78 -13.50
N LEU A 179 15.44 10.85 -13.49
CA LEU A 179 15.72 9.47 -13.88
C LEU A 179 16.07 9.35 -15.37
N GLN A 180 15.39 10.10 -16.24
CA GLN A 180 15.70 10.11 -17.67
C GLN A 180 17.08 10.74 -17.97
N ASP A 181 17.48 11.73 -17.19
CA ASP A 181 18.78 12.38 -17.35
C ASP A 181 19.96 11.50 -16.87
N LEU A 182 19.66 10.43 -16.11
CA LEU A 182 20.64 9.46 -15.61
C LEU A 182 20.79 8.20 -16.49
N LEU A 183 19.85 7.95 -17.40
CA LEU A 183 19.83 6.80 -18.34
C LEU A 183 20.38 7.15 -19.69
#